data_dba02ea0cab58584c98fe9d714c4b88e
#
_entry.id   dba02ea0cab58584c98fe9d714c4b88e
#
_cell.length_a   1.000
_cell.length_b   1.000
_cell.length_c   1.000
_cell.angle_alpha   90.00
_cell.angle_beta   90.00
_cell.angle_gamma   90.00
#
_symmetry.space_group_name_H-M   'P 1'
#
loop_
_entity.id
_entity.type
_entity.pdbx_description
1 polymer ?
#
loop_
_entity_poly.entity_id
_entity_poly.type
_entity_poly.pdbx_seq_one_letter_code
_entity_poly.pdbx_strand_id
1 'polypeptide(L)'
;TITALPGNHATKDDNEQTLIYLIEKGSVRVLYATDTGGIPVRAARIIGIDAHITDGKPITGLIMEATMGIDHDEDFRIYTHSSVGTVLRTAHVLQSTGRLNAPQGQPVYLTHMARTLHGTQAQLDTSLPSPLRAAYDGLEVIFRGCSAEEIDKTHNNNTL
;
A
#
# COMPACT_ATOMS: atom_id res chain seq x y z
N THR A 1 11.75 9.72 -10.14
CA THR A 1 12.58 9.42 -8.95
C THR A 1 12.13 8.11 -8.34
N ILE A 2 13.08 7.33 -7.82
CA ILE A 2 12.82 6.14 -6.98
C ILE A 2 13.57 6.36 -5.68
N THR A 3 12.82 6.31 -4.57
CA THR A 3 13.38 6.45 -3.21
C THR A 3 13.27 5.10 -2.51
N ALA A 4 14.41 4.55 -2.09
CA ALA A 4 14.47 3.35 -1.27
C ALA A 4 14.16 3.70 0.20
N LEU A 5 13.34 2.89 0.83
CA LEU A 5 12.84 3.09 2.20
C LEU A 5 13.03 1.79 3.00
N PRO A 6 13.23 1.85 4.30
CA PRO A 6 13.31 0.64 5.12
C PRO A 6 11.98 -0.11 5.10
N GLY A 7 12.04 -1.41 4.83
CA GLY A 7 10.93 -2.37 5.01
C GLY A 7 10.96 -2.98 6.42
N ASN A 8 9.95 -3.80 6.71
CA ASN A 8 9.83 -4.56 7.95
C ASN A 8 9.74 -6.06 7.66
N HIS A 9 10.89 -6.68 7.48
CA HIS A 9 11.01 -8.11 7.27
C HIS A 9 12.26 -8.64 7.95
N ALA A 10 12.18 -9.82 8.54
CA ALA A 10 13.32 -10.46 9.17
C ALA A 10 14.31 -10.94 8.12
N THR A 11 15.56 -10.57 8.25
CA THR A 11 16.69 -11.06 7.46
C THR A 11 17.52 -12.04 8.25
N LYS A 12 18.33 -12.83 7.57
CA LYS A 12 19.25 -13.78 8.24
C LYS A 12 20.50 -13.09 8.78
N ASP A 13 20.82 -11.91 8.29
CA ASP A 13 21.98 -11.11 8.68
C ASP A 13 21.48 -9.76 9.23
N ASP A 14 21.90 -9.42 10.43
CA ASP A 14 21.54 -8.16 11.12
C ASP A 14 22.03 -6.91 10.34
N ASN A 15 22.96 -7.07 9.42
CA ASN A 15 23.43 -5.98 8.55
C ASN A 15 22.58 -5.81 7.26
N GLU A 16 21.65 -6.72 6.98
CA GLU A 16 20.74 -6.60 5.85
C GLU A 16 19.51 -5.78 6.23
N GLN A 17 19.03 -4.98 5.29
CA GLN A 17 17.80 -4.21 5.42
C GLN A 17 16.92 -4.49 4.22
N THR A 18 15.70 -4.97 4.46
CA THR A 18 14.68 -5.05 3.42
C THR A 18 14.24 -3.66 2.99
N LEU A 19 13.92 -3.50 1.71
CA LEU A 19 13.59 -2.22 1.12
C LEU A 19 12.21 -2.25 0.49
N ILE A 20 11.48 -1.15 0.70
CA ILE A 20 10.29 -0.79 -0.06
C ILE A 20 10.58 0.50 -0.84
N TYR A 21 9.75 0.86 -1.81
CA TYR A 21 10.10 1.94 -2.74
C TYR A 21 8.96 2.93 -2.92
N LEU A 22 9.28 4.22 -2.86
CA LEU A 22 8.43 5.28 -3.39
C LEU A 22 8.88 5.59 -4.82
N ILE A 23 7.96 5.46 -5.78
CA ILE A 23 8.17 5.73 -7.19
C ILE A 23 7.39 6.99 -7.57
N GLU A 24 8.10 8.01 -8.08
CA GLU A 24 7.51 9.32 -8.38
C GLU A 24 7.78 9.75 -9.82
N LYS A 25 6.72 10.22 -10.51
CA LYS A 25 6.79 10.84 -11.82
C LYS A 25 5.70 11.91 -11.96
N GLY A 26 6.10 13.17 -12.06
CA GLY A 26 5.14 14.29 -12.05
C GLY A 26 4.31 14.30 -10.77
N SER A 27 2.99 14.27 -10.89
CA SER A 27 2.06 14.19 -9.76
C SER A 27 1.79 12.76 -9.27
N VAL A 28 2.31 11.74 -9.96
CA VAL A 28 2.14 10.33 -9.58
C VAL A 28 3.14 9.98 -8.49
N ARG A 29 2.65 9.41 -7.38
CA ARG A 29 3.44 8.90 -6.26
C ARG A 29 2.94 7.52 -5.86
N VAL A 30 3.66 6.47 -6.21
CA VAL A 30 3.27 5.07 -5.94
C VAL A 30 4.18 4.49 -4.87
N LEU A 31 3.60 4.03 -3.78
CA LEU A 31 4.32 3.22 -2.79
C LEU A 31 4.26 1.75 -3.20
N TYR A 32 5.43 1.16 -3.43
CA TYR A 32 5.62 -0.25 -3.71
C TYR A 32 6.22 -0.92 -2.47
N ALA A 33 5.38 -1.60 -1.71
CA ALA A 33 5.70 -2.17 -0.40
C ALA A 33 5.54 -3.69 -0.46
N THR A 34 6.54 -4.36 -1.00
CA THR A 34 6.61 -5.82 -1.08
C THR A 34 7.57 -6.37 -0.04
N ASP A 35 7.34 -7.62 0.39
CA ASP A 35 8.16 -8.32 1.38
C ASP A 35 8.36 -7.51 2.67
N THR A 36 7.24 -7.10 3.29
CA THR A 36 7.23 -6.24 4.48
C THR A 36 5.96 -6.43 5.32
N GLY A 37 6.11 -6.57 6.62
CA GLY A 37 4.99 -6.56 7.58
C GLY A 37 4.46 -5.14 7.83
N GLY A 38 3.72 -4.60 6.87
CA GLY A 38 3.18 -3.25 6.93
C GLY A 38 4.13 -2.16 6.44
N ILE A 39 3.77 -0.90 6.67
CA ILE A 39 4.59 0.27 6.34
C ILE A 39 5.29 0.75 7.62
N PRO A 40 6.61 0.62 7.75
CA PRO A 40 7.33 1.09 8.93
C PRO A 40 7.13 2.60 9.15
N VAL A 41 6.98 3.01 10.40
CA VAL A 41 6.84 4.43 10.77
C VAL A 41 7.98 5.28 10.21
N ARG A 42 9.21 4.77 10.20
CA ARG A 42 10.36 5.47 9.61
C ARG A 42 10.15 5.71 8.10
N ALA A 43 9.68 4.73 7.37
CA ALA A 43 9.36 4.88 5.95
C ALA A 43 8.23 5.90 5.75
N ALA A 44 7.13 5.77 6.51
CA ALA A 44 6.00 6.69 6.46
C ALA A 44 6.41 8.16 6.70
N ARG A 45 7.32 8.40 7.66
CA ARG A 45 7.87 9.74 7.93
C ARG A 45 8.71 10.29 6.77
N ILE A 46 9.58 9.47 6.18
CA ILE A 46 10.44 9.91 5.06
C ILE A 46 9.58 10.36 3.87
N ILE A 47 8.48 9.65 3.57
CA ILE A 47 7.62 9.97 2.43
C ILE A 47 6.47 10.93 2.75
N GLY A 48 6.36 11.36 4.00
CA GLY A 48 5.38 12.36 4.42
C GLY A 48 3.94 11.85 4.56
N ILE A 49 3.74 10.54 4.83
CA ILE A 49 2.41 9.96 5.07
C ILE A 49 2.17 9.57 6.55
N ASP A 50 3.11 9.86 7.44
CA ASP A 50 2.90 9.70 8.88
C ASP A 50 1.83 10.68 9.38
N ALA A 51 1.00 10.23 10.32
CA ALA A 51 -0.12 11.02 10.86
C ALA A 51 0.30 12.34 11.52
N HIS A 52 1.57 12.44 11.97
CA HIS A 52 2.10 13.64 12.61
C HIS A 52 2.65 14.68 11.62
N ILE A 53 2.68 14.38 10.32
CA ILE A 53 3.15 15.29 9.28
C ILE A 53 1.93 15.99 8.66
N THR A 54 1.81 17.29 8.84
CA THR A 54 0.64 18.08 8.39
C THR A 54 0.72 18.52 6.92
N ASP A 55 1.92 18.67 6.39
CA ASP A 55 2.22 19.17 5.03
C ASP A 55 2.75 18.08 4.07
N GLY A 56 2.62 16.82 4.47
CA GLY A 56 3.07 15.70 3.67
C GLY A 56 2.25 15.51 2.39
N LYS A 57 2.94 15.26 1.28
CA LYS A 57 2.28 14.94 0.01
C LYS A 57 1.67 13.54 0.06
N PRO A 58 0.39 13.34 -0.29
CA PRO A 58 -0.21 12.01 -0.34
C PRO A 58 0.44 11.14 -1.42
N ILE A 59 0.39 9.83 -1.24
CA ILE A 59 0.62 8.88 -2.31
C ILE A 59 -0.64 8.80 -3.19
N THR A 60 -0.46 8.52 -4.48
CA THR A 60 -1.55 8.40 -5.46
C THR A 60 -1.81 6.96 -5.87
N GLY A 61 -1.00 6.03 -5.38
CA GLY A 61 -1.16 4.60 -5.62
C GLY A 61 -0.44 3.77 -4.57
N LEU A 62 -0.98 2.60 -4.30
CA LEU A 62 -0.41 1.65 -3.34
C LEU A 62 -0.37 0.26 -3.97
N ILE A 63 0.81 -0.33 -3.98
CA ILE A 63 1.04 -1.75 -4.24
C ILE A 63 1.66 -2.31 -2.97
N MET A 64 1.01 -3.31 -2.39
CA MET A 64 1.47 -3.85 -1.12
C MET A 64 1.40 -5.38 -1.14
N GLU A 65 2.34 -6.02 -0.46
CA GLU A 65 2.27 -7.46 -0.28
C GLU A 65 1.02 -7.87 0.51
N ALA A 66 0.52 -9.07 0.22
CA ALA A 66 -0.45 -9.75 1.03
C ALA A 66 -0.10 -11.26 1.06
N THR A 67 1.09 -11.57 1.59
CA THR A 67 1.58 -12.94 1.71
C THR A 67 0.57 -13.80 2.45
N MET A 68 -0.06 -13.25 3.49
CA MET A 68 -1.05 -13.91 4.31
C MET A 68 -2.46 -13.66 3.78
N GLY A 69 -3.27 -14.73 3.74
CA GLY A 69 -4.68 -14.66 3.32
C GLY A 69 -5.57 -13.84 4.25
N ILE A 70 -6.85 -13.75 3.89
CA ILE A 70 -7.84 -12.96 4.63
C ILE A 70 -8.08 -13.50 6.05
N ASP A 71 -7.95 -14.81 6.24
CA ASP A 71 -8.22 -15.50 7.50
C ASP A 71 -6.94 -15.76 8.33
N HIS A 72 -5.85 -15.05 8.03
CA HIS A 72 -4.54 -15.28 8.63
C HIS A 72 -4.01 -14.09 9.44
N ASP A 73 -4.88 -13.21 9.92
CA ASP A 73 -4.50 -12.01 10.67
C ASP A 73 -3.81 -12.32 12.02
N GLU A 74 -4.01 -13.51 12.57
CA GLU A 74 -3.41 -13.95 13.84
C GLU A 74 -2.12 -14.78 13.64
N ASP A 75 -1.70 -15.02 12.40
CA ASP A 75 -0.45 -15.76 12.13
C ASP A 75 0.76 -14.95 12.62
N PHE A 76 1.72 -15.63 13.25
CA PHE A 76 2.93 -14.97 13.78
C PHE A 76 3.74 -14.23 12.70
N ARG A 77 3.60 -14.61 11.44
CA ARG A 77 4.27 -13.98 10.30
C ARG A 77 3.77 -12.57 9.97
N ILE A 78 2.64 -12.13 10.55
CA ILE A 78 2.12 -10.77 10.33
C ILE A 78 3.09 -9.65 10.74
N TYR A 79 4.07 -9.95 11.57
CA TYR A 79 5.12 -9.00 11.93
C TYR A 79 6.20 -8.82 10.84
N THR A 80 6.27 -9.75 9.90
CA THR A 80 7.24 -9.73 8.79
C THR A 80 6.58 -9.71 7.43
N HIS A 81 5.32 -10.11 7.37
CA HIS A 81 4.48 -10.11 6.18
C HIS A 81 3.11 -9.50 6.48
N SER A 82 2.47 -8.96 5.46
CA SER A 82 1.13 -8.41 5.58
C SER A 82 0.07 -9.48 5.27
N SER A 83 -1.07 -9.41 5.96
CA SER A 83 -2.29 -10.11 5.57
C SER A 83 -3.16 -9.22 4.68
N VAL A 84 -4.14 -9.81 3.99
CA VAL A 84 -5.19 -9.06 3.26
C VAL A 84 -5.88 -8.06 4.20
N GLY A 85 -6.21 -8.49 5.43
CA GLY A 85 -6.83 -7.62 6.44
C GLY A 85 -5.94 -6.46 6.87
N THR A 86 -4.62 -6.69 7.01
CA THR A 86 -3.65 -5.63 7.32
C THR A 86 -3.58 -4.60 6.19
N VAL A 87 -3.54 -5.04 4.93
CA VAL A 87 -3.51 -4.12 3.79
C VAL A 87 -4.81 -3.32 3.69
N LEU A 88 -5.96 -3.96 3.90
CA LEU A 88 -7.26 -3.28 3.90
C LEU A 88 -7.32 -2.18 4.96
N ARG A 89 -6.92 -2.48 6.20
CA ARG A 89 -6.85 -1.49 7.28
C ARG A 89 -5.90 -0.35 6.94
N THR A 90 -4.71 -0.66 6.41
CA THR A 90 -3.73 0.33 5.99
C THR A 90 -4.30 1.24 4.90
N ALA A 91 -4.92 0.69 3.87
CA ALA A 91 -5.56 1.46 2.81
C ALA A 91 -6.64 2.40 3.34
N HIS A 92 -7.54 1.90 4.19
CA HIS A 92 -8.61 2.70 4.79
C HIS A 92 -8.08 3.84 5.68
N VAL A 93 -7.05 3.57 6.50
CA VAL A 93 -6.42 4.62 7.32
C VAL A 93 -5.77 5.68 6.44
N LEU A 94 -5.00 5.29 5.43
CA LEU A 94 -4.35 6.25 4.53
C LEU A 94 -5.36 7.06 3.72
N GLN A 95 -6.48 6.47 3.29
CA GLN A 95 -7.56 7.18 2.59
C GLN A 95 -8.28 8.15 3.52
N SER A 96 -8.72 7.69 4.71
CA SER A 96 -9.46 8.52 5.67
C SER A 96 -8.65 9.69 6.23
N THR A 97 -7.32 9.56 6.24
CA THR A 97 -6.41 10.63 6.67
C THR A 97 -5.89 11.49 5.50
N GLY A 98 -6.37 11.28 4.28
CA GLY A 98 -5.92 11.99 3.09
C GLY A 98 -4.47 11.68 2.67
N ARG A 99 -3.88 10.58 3.18
CA ARG A 99 -2.51 10.17 2.85
C ARG A 99 -2.42 9.27 1.63
N LEU A 100 -3.51 8.63 1.25
CA LEU A 100 -3.69 7.96 -0.03
C LEU A 100 -4.79 8.68 -0.79
N ASN A 101 -4.41 9.46 -1.78
CA ASN A 101 -5.30 10.18 -2.69
C ASN A 101 -5.20 9.54 -4.09
N ALA A 102 -5.75 8.34 -4.21
CA ALA A 102 -5.81 7.63 -5.48
C ALA A 102 -6.97 8.16 -6.33
N PRO A 103 -6.81 8.28 -7.66
CA PRO A 103 -7.91 8.58 -8.55
C PRO A 103 -9.09 7.63 -8.34
N GLN A 104 -10.30 8.15 -8.56
CA GLN A 104 -11.53 7.37 -8.37
C GLN A 104 -11.46 6.04 -9.16
N GLY A 105 -11.79 4.94 -8.48
CA GLY A 105 -11.78 3.61 -9.07
C GLY A 105 -10.40 2.96 -9.20
N GLN A 106 -9.32 3.62 -8.78
CA GLN A 106 -8.00 3.00 -8.78
C GLN A 106 -7.84 2.09 -7.54
N PRO A 107 -7.63 0.77 -7.74
CA PRO A 107 -7.50 -0.16 -6.62
C PRO A 107 -6.14 -0.02 -5.91
N VAL A 108 -6.09 -0.55 -4.68
CA VAL A 108 -4.85 -0.95 -4.02
C VAL A 108 -4.50 -2.35 -4.51
N TYR A 109 -3.32 -2.51 -5.09
CA TYR A 109 -2.90 -3.78 -5.66
C TYR A 109 -2.18 -4.64 -4.63
N LEU A 110 -2.62 -5.90 -4.54
CA LEU A 110 -1.98 -6.92 -3.72
C LEU A 110 -0.97 -7.70 -4.55
N THR A 111 0.22 -7.92 -4.02
CA THR A 111 1.31 -8.69 -4.64
C THR A 111 1.97 -9.61 -3.62
N HIS A 112 3.00 -10.37 -4.00
CA HIS A 112 3.75 -11.27 -3.11
C HIS A 112 2.84 -12.18 -2.28
N MET A 113 1.85 -12.78 -2.94
CA MET A 113 0.81 -13.59 -2.33
C MET A 113 1.23 -15.05 -2.25
N ALA A 114 1.23 -15.64 -1.05
CA ALA A 114 1.60 -17.05 -0.88
C ALA A 114 0.52 -17.97 -1.49
N ARG A 115 0.89 -18.74 -2.50
CA ARG A 115 -0.02 -19.63 -3.24
C ARG A 115 -0.85 -20.57 -2.35
N THR A 116 -0.30 -20.97 -1.22
CA THR A 116 -0.96 -21.92 -0.29
C THR A 116 -1.92 -21.25 0.68
N LEU A 117 -1.94 -19.92 0.75
CA LEU A 117 -2.73 -19.13 1.70
C LEU A 117 -3.83 -18.30 1.02
N HIS A 118 -3.95 -18.45 -0.29
CA HIS A 118 -4.93 -17.72 -1.10
C HIS A 118 -5.68 -18.68 -2.03
N GLY A 119 -6.87 -18.25 -2.44
CA GLY A 119 -7.63 -18.92 -3.48
C GLY A 119 -7.04 -18.66 -4.89
N THR A 120 -7.72 -19.20 -5.88
CA THR A 120 -7.41 -18.91 -7.30
C THR A 120 -7.65 -17.43 -7.64
N GLN A 121 -7.08 -16.93 -8.74
CA GLN A 121 -7.31 -15.56 -9.21
C GLN A 121 -8.82 -15.26 -9.34
N ALA A 122 -9.59 -16.16 -9.93
CA ALA A 122 -11.04 -15.99 -10.08
C ALA A 122 -11.78 -15.87 -8.73
N GLN A 123 -11.34 -16.60 -7.71
CA GLN A 123 -11.88 -16.47 -6.35
C GLN A 123 -11.49 -15.13 -5.73
N LEU A 124 -10.22 -14.70 -5.86
CA LEU A 124 -9.76 -13.42 -5.37
C LEU A 124 -10.49 -12.24 -6.02
N ASP A 125 -10.71 -12.28 -7.33
CA ASP A 125 -11.44 -11.24 -8.08
C ASP A 125 -12.88 -11.03 -7.57
N THR A 126 -13.46 -12.04 -6.92
CA THR A 126 -14.83 -11.98 -6.39
C THR A 126 -14.92 -11.78 -4.88
N SER A 127 -13.88 -12.18 -4.13
CA SER A 127 -13.90 -12.19 -2.65
C SER A 127 -13.16 -11.04 -2.00
N LEU A 128 -12.22 -10.39 -2.70
CA LEU A 128 -11.47 -9.28 -2.12
C LEU A 128 -12.37 -8.06 -1.90
N PRO A 129 -12.36 -7.48 -0.68
CA PRO A 129 -13.10 -6.27 -0.41
C PRO A 129 -12.50 -5.07 -1.13
N SER A 130 -13.36 -4.13 -1.57
CA SER A 130 -12.89 -2.83 -2.09
C SER A 130 -12.08 -2.10 -1.00
N PRO A 131 -10.99 -1.41 -1.36
CA PRO A 131 -10.48 -1.13 -2.72
C PRO A 131 -9.41 -2.12 -3.21
N LEU A 132 -9.32 -3.32 -2.65
CA LEU A 132 -8.26 -4.27 -2.95
C LEU A 132 -8.46 -4.99 -4.28
N ARG A 133 -7.37 -5.28 -4.97
CA ARG A 133 -7.31 -6.12 -6.17
C ARG A 133 -6.03 -6.95 -6.18
N ALA A 134 -6.15 -8.25 -6.40
CA ALA A 134 -4.98 -9.12 -6.57
C ALA A 134 -4.28 -8.83 -7.91
N ALA A 135 -2.97 -8.65 -7.86
CA ALA A 135 -2.14 -8.65 -9.07
C ALA A 135 -1.88 -10.08 -9.53
N TYR A 136 -1.58 -10.23 -10.81
CA TYR A 136 -1.20 -11.51 -11.43
C TYR A 136 -0.06 -11.28 -12.43
N ASP A 137 0.65 -12.34 -12.78
CA ASP A 137 1.78 -12.27 -13.70
C ASP A 137 1.35 -11.73 -15.07
N GLY A 138 2.01 -10.67 -15.52
CA GLY A 138 1.68 -9.98 -16.76
C GLY A 138 0.63 -8.87 -16.62
N LEU A 139 0.11 -8.59 -15.41
CA LEU A 139 -0.79 -7.44 -15.21
C LEU A 139 -0.06 -6.13 -15.48
N GLU A 140 -0.56 -5.35 -16.42
CA GLU A 140 -0.13 -3.97 -16.65
C GLU A 140 -1.03 -2.99 -15.90
N VAL A 141 -0.41 -2.09 -15.14
CA VAL A 141 -1.12 -1.08 -14.35
C VAL A 141 -0.65 0.31 -14.73
N ILE A 142 -1.59 1.18 -15.05
CA ILE A 142 -1.31 2.59 -15.31
C ILE A 142 -1.75 3.40 -14.10
N PHE A 143 -0.78 3.97 -13.38
CA PHE A 143 -1.06 4.94 -12.33
C PHE A 143 -1.18 6.34 -12.91
N ARG A 144 -2.22 7.07 -12.50
CA ARG A 144 -2.46 8.46 -12.89
C ARG A 144 -2.33 9.37 -11.66
N GLY A 145 -1.88 10.58 -11.86
CA GLY A 145 -1.94 11.61 -10.81
C GLY A 145 -3.35 12.17 -10.71
N CYS A 146 -3.71 12.67 -9.53
CA CYS A 146 -4.95 13.40 -9.37
C CYS A 146 -4.88 14.73 -10.13
N SER A 147 -5.96 15.14 -10.78
CA SER A 147 -6.08 16.47 -11.35
C SER A 147 -6.17 17.53 -10.24
N ALA A 148 -5.82 18.79 -10.56
CA ALA A 148 -5.92 19.90 -9.60
C ALA A 148 -7.34 20.05 -9.03
N GLU A 149 -8.39 19.74 -9.79
CA GLU A 149 -9.79 19.76 -9.38
C GLU A 149 -10.16 18.66 -8.37
N GLU A 150 -9.48 17.50 -8.42
CA GLU A 150 -9.68 16.40 -7.46
C GLU A 150 -9.01 16.68 -6.13
N ILE A 151 -7.89 17.42 -6.14
CA ILE A 151 -7.16 17.83 -4.93
C ILE A 151 -7.99 18.85 -4.12
N ASP A 152 -8.67 19.76 -4.78
CA ASP A 152 -9.47 20.82 -4.11
C ASP A 152 -10.72 20.25 -3.40
N LYS A 153 -11.32 19.19 -3.93
CA LYS A 153 -12.49 18.52 -3.32
C LYS A 153 -12.16 17.79 -2.02
N THR A 154 -10.93 17.30 -1.86
CA THR A 154 -10.51 16.62 -0.64
C THR A 154 -10.21 17.60 0.50
N HIS A 155 -9.77 18.83 0.21
CA HIS A 155 -9.53 19.85 1.23
C HIS A 155 -10.83 20.48 1.77
N ASN A 156 -11.89 20.57 0.96
CA ASN A 156 -13.17 21.15 1.36
C ASN A 156 -14.08 20.21 2.18
N ASN A 157 -13.83 18.90 2.17
CA ASN A 157 -14.60 17.94 2.96
C ASN A 157 -14.09 17.72 4.39
N ASN A 158 -12.96 18.32 4.77
CA ASN A 158 -12.38 18.22 6.11
C ASN A 158 -12.65 19.44 7.00
N THR A 159 -13.58 20.32 6.61
CA THR A 159 -13.99 21.47 7.41
C THR A 159 -15.46 21.33 7.82
N LEU A 160 -15.74 20.38 8.70
CA LEU A 160 -16.94 20.34 9.55
C LEU A 160 -16.57 19.78 10.92
#